data_d017da24d7d53f4bd9f17c58f15fb4db
#
_entry.id   d017da24d7d53f4bd9f17c58f15fb4db
#
_cell.length_a   1.000
_cell.length_b   1.000
_cell.length_c   1.000
_cell.angle_alpha   90.00
_cell.angle_beta   90.00
_cell.angle_gamma   90.00
#
_symmetry.space_group_name_H-M   'P 1'
#
loop_
_entity.id
_entity.type
_entity.pdbx_description
1 polymer ?
#
loop_
_entity_poly.entity_id
_entity_poly.type
_entity_poly.pdbx_seq_one_letter_code
_entity_poly.pdbx_strand_id
1 'polypeptide(L)'
;MKFVIVTGMSGAGKSTAMKMMEDMGYFCIDNLPIQLLDKLIDFSNTFHSDVSKVAVGIDVRNGSGIDEIPQTLEQLRQKNFPYEILFLDAEDEVLVKRYKETRRNHPLAGSERINKGIVLEREKLQYLKDNADYIIDTSQLLTRELKIELEKIFVQNEDYKNLFITILSFGFKYGIPSDSDIVMDVRFLPNPYYVDGLRAKTGNDKEIQDYVMQFPEANEFIDKLDDMIKFLIPNYISEGKNQLVISIGCTGGKPRSVTLANELYKRLSGCNDYGLKIEHRDIGKDALRGK
;
A
#
# COMPACT_ATOMS: atom_id res chain seq x y z
N MET A 1 -6.95 11.33 -24.13
CA MET A 1 -8.06 10.71 -23.36
C MET A 1 -7.47 9.92 -22.21
N LYS A 2 -7.98 10.07 -21.01
CA LYS A 2 -7.57 9.27 -19.84
C LYS A 2 -8.47 8.05 -19.74
N PHE A 3 -7.90 6.84 -19.84
CA PHE A 3 -8.65 5.58 -19.84
C PHE A 3 -8.21 4.71 -18.68
N VAL A 4 -9.15 4.34 -17.81
CA VAL A 4 -8.86 3.59 -16.59
C VAL A 4 -9.65 2.30 -16.56
N ILE A 5 -8.97 1.17 -16.38
CA ILE A 5 -9.57 -0.13 -16.13
C ILE A 5 -9.68 -0.30 -14.62
N VAL A 6 -10.90 -0.35 -14.10
CA VAL A 6 -11.18 -0.54 -12.66
C VAL A 6 -11.49 -2.01 -12.43
N THR A 7 -10.65 -2.69 -11.69
CA THR A 7 -10.78 -4.12 -11.39
C THR A 7 -10.47 -4.40 -9.92
N GLY A 8 -10.46 -5.66 -9.53
CA GLY A 8 -10.12 -6.08 -8.16
C GLY A 8 -11.12 -7.05 -7.58
N MET A 9 -10.91 -7.45 -6.34
CA MET A 9 -11.68 -8.47 -5.65
C MET A 9 -13.16 -8.09 -5.50
N SER A 10 -14.01 -9.05 -5.67
CA SER A 10 -15.44 -8.89 -5.42
C SER A 10 -15.70 -8.62 -3.94
N GLY A 11 -16.32 -7.48 -3.65
CA GLY A 11 -16.47 -6.97 -2.28
C GLY A 11 -15.38 -5.97 -1.85
N ALA A 12 -14.34 -5.72 -2.66
CA ALA A 12 -13.32 -4.72 -2.38
C ALA A 12 -13.75 -3.26 -2.66
N GLY A 13 -14.97 -3.02 -3.17
CA GLY A 13 -15.51 -1.67 -3.33
C GLY A 13 -15.50 -1.12 -4.75
N LYS A 14 -15.33 -1.95 -5.80
CA LYS A 14 -15.35 -1.52 -7.22
C LYS A 14 -16.52 -0.62 -7.59
N SER A 15 -17.75 -1.04 -7.29
CA SER A 15 -18.94 -0.24 -7.63
C SER A 15 -18.99 1.10 -6.89
N THR A 16 -18.39 1.19 -5.70
CA THR A 16 -18.23 2.44 -4.97
C THR A 16 -17.21 3.34 -5.64
N ALA A 17 -16.07 2.78 -6.03
CA ALA A 17 -15.03 3.51 -6.76
C ALA A 17 -15.55 4.03 -8.10
N MET A 18 -16.28 3.22 -8.87
CA MET A 18 -16.89 3.63 -10.14
C MET A 18 -17.82 4.84 -9.96
N LYS A 19 -18.68 4.85 -8.93
CA LYS A 19 -19.55 6.01 -8.64
C LYS A 19 -18.74 7.26 -8.29
N MET A 20 -17.65 7.10 -7.51
CA MET A 20 -16.77 8.22 -7.18
C MET A 20 -16.04 8.75 -8.41
N MET A 21 -15.65 7.89 -9.34
CA MET A 21 -15.04 8.29 -10.61
C MET A 21 -16.04 9.03 -11.51
N GLU A 22 -17.33 8.67 -11.49
CA GLU A 22 -18.39 9.48 -12.14
C GLU A 22 -18.44 10.89 -11.59
N ASP A 23 -18.40 11.05 -10.24
CA ASP A 23 -18.34 12.37 -9.59
C ASP A 23 -17.09 13.18 -9.97
N MET A 24 -15.99 12.50 -10.36
CA MET A 24 -14.75 13.09 -10.85
C MET A 24 -14.74 13.37 -12.37
N GLY A 25 -15.89 13.17 -13.03
CA GLY A 25 -16.08 13.46 -14.45
C GLY A 25 -15.64 12.36 -15.39
N TYR A 26 -15.49 11.12 -14.92
CA TYR A 26 -15.27 9.95 -15.79
C TYR A 26 -16.59 9.45 -16.34
N PHE A 27 -16.59 9.08 -17.63
CA PHE A 27 -17.64 8.27 -18.22
C PHE A 27 -17.42 6.81 -17.79
N CYS A 28 -18.29 6.28 -16.92
CA CYS A 28 -18.12 4.99 -16.29
C CYS A 28 -18.98 3.90 -16.94
N ILE A 29 -18.36 2.77 -17.29
CA ILE A 29 -19.03 1.58 -17.81
C ILE A 29 -18.71 0.42 -16.85
N ASP A 30 -19.68 0.01 -16.04
CA ASP A 30 -19.47 -1.13 -15.11
C ASP A 30 -19.74 -2.47 -15.83
N ASN A 31 -18.93 -3.47 -15.46
CA ASN A 31 -19.04 -4.85 -15.95
C ASN A 31 -19.02 -4.98 -17.48
N LEU A 32 -18.12 -4.28 -18.16
CA LEU A 32 -17.95 -4.39 -19.61
C LEU A 32 -17.40 -5.79 -19.98
N PRO A 33 -18.06 -6.52 -20.90
CA PRO A 33 -17.46 -7.73 -21.48
C PRO A 33 -16.14 -7.40 -22.19
N ILE A 34 -15.09 -8.20 -21.91
CA ILE A 34 -13.73 -7.97 -22.45
C ILE A 34 -13.71 -7.84 -23.97
N GLN A 35 -14.51 -8.64 -24.65
CA GLN A 35 -14.62 -8.64 -26.11
C GLN A 35 -15.14 -7.31 -26.70
N LEU A 36 -15.74 -6.46 -25.87
CA LEU A 36 -16.22 -5.14 -26.28
C LEU A 36 -15.20 -4.03 -26.02
N LEU A 37 -14.10 -4.32 -25.31
CA LEU A 37 -13.11 -3.32 -24.94
C LEU A 37 -12.47 -2.66 -26.18
N ASP A 38 -12.04 -3.44 -27.17
CA ASP A 38 -11.50 -2.95 -28.43
C ASP A 38 -12.50 -2.05 -29.18
N LYS A 39 -13.77 -2.48 -29.25
CA LYS A 39 -14.82 -1.69 -29.90
C LYS A 39 -15.12 -0.39 -29.18
N LEU A 40 -15.06 -0.40 -27.86
CA LEU A 40 -15.23 0.82 -27.08
C LEU A 40 -14.10 1.82 -27.35
N ILE A 41 -12.87 1.33 -27.48
CA ILE A 41 -11.70 2.15 -27.79
C ILE A 41 -11.81 2.74 -29.20
N ASP A 42 -12.16 1.93 -30.20
CA ASP A 42 -12.37 2.40 -31.59
C ASP A 42 -13.48 3.43 -31.62
N PHE A 43 -14.56 3.22 -30.88
CA PHE A 43 -15.66 4.17 -30.77
C PHE A 43 -15.21 5.47 -30.10
N SER A 44 -14.44 5.41 -29.03
CA SER A 44 -13.93 6.59 -28.32
C SER A 44 -12.97 7.44 -29.16
N ASN A 45 -12.21 6.82 -30.07
CA ASN A 45 -11.33 7.52 -31.03
C ASN A 45 -12.11 8.21 -32.14
N THR A 46 -13.32 7.74 -32.44
CA THR A 46 -14.16 8.26 -33.53
C THR A 46 -15.03 9.43 -33.05
N PHE A 47 -15.43 9.43 -31.80
CA PHE A 47 -16.24 10.52 -31.22
C PHE A 47 -15.33 11.62 -30.62
N HIS A 48 -14.98 12.57 -31.43
CA HIS A 48 -14.06 13.68 -31.11
C HIS A 48 -14.60 14.74 -30.14
N SER A 49 -15.69 14.52 -29.39
CA SER A 49 -16.23 15.73 -28.78
C SER A 49 -16.24 15.81 -27.26
N ASP A 50 -16.75 14.87 -26.49
CA ASP A 50 -17.06 15.26 -25.11
C ASP A 50 -16.53 14.36 -23.98
N VAL A 51 -15.98 13.19 -24.29
CA VAL A 51 -15.50 12.24 -23.28
C VAL A 51 -13.98 12.22 -23.21
N SER A 52 -13.41 13.02 -22.34
CA SER A 52 -11.96 13.08 -22.13
C SER A 52 -11.44 12.02 -21.13
N LYS A 53 -12.33 11.46 -20.32
CA LYS A 53 -12.02 10.50 -19.24
C LYS A 53 -13.02 9.34 -19.27
N VAL A 54 -12.51 8.10 -19.34
CA VAL A 54 -13.32 6.87 -19.36
C VAL A 54 -12.84 5.93 -18.27
N ALA A 55 -13.75 5.35 -17.52
CA ALA A 55 -13.46 4.27 -16.56
C ALA A 55 -14.29 3.02 -16.88
N VAL A 56 -13.63 1.88 -17.00
CA VAL A 56 -14.27 0.61 -17.37
C VAL A 56 -14.10 -0.40 -16.25
N GLY A 57 -15.21 -0.84 -15.70
CA GLY A 57 -15.23 -1.89 -14.68
C GLY A 57 -15.11 -3.29 -15.31
N ILE A 58 -14.10 -4.04 -14.89
CA ILE A 58 -13.88 -5.44 -15.29
C ILE A 58 -13.87 -6.31 -14.04
N ASP A 59 -14.65 -7.39 -14.03
CA ASP A 59 -14.66 -8.32 -12.90
C ASP A 59 -14.84 -9.79 -13.36
N VAL A 60 -14.73 -10.71 -12.40
CA VAL A 60 -14.83 -12.16 -12.64
C VAL A 60 -16.17 -12.64 -13.21
N ARG A 61 -17.21 -11.78 -13.22
CA ARG A 61 -18.51 -12.09 -13.83
C ARG A 61 -18.44 -12.14 -15.36
N ASN A 62 -17.36 -11.65 -15.94
CA ASN A 62 -17.07 -11.81 -17.39
C ASN A 62 -16.84 -13.28 -17.81
N GLY A 63 -16.88 -14.24 -16.86
CA GLY A 63 -16.76 -15.67 -17.14
C GLY A 63 -15.43 -16.03 -17.81
N SER A 64 -15.48 -16.73 -18.95
CA SER A 64 -14.29 -17.11 -19.72
C SER A 64 -13.54 -15.91 -20.34
N GLY A 65 -14.17 -14.75 -20.45
CA GLY A 65 -13.50 -13.54 -20.97
C GLY A 65 -12.33 -13.05 -20.14
N ILE A 66 -12.27 -13.39 -18.85
CA ILE A 66 -11.14 -13.05 -17.98
C ILE A 66 -9.83 -13.68 -18.47
N ASP A 67 -9.89 -14.87 -19.02
CA ASP A 67 -8.72 -15.58 -19.51
C ASP A 67 -8.15 -14.93 -20.81
N GLU A 68 -8.94 -14.07 -21.48
CA GLU A 68 -8.56 -13.30 -22.67
C GLU A 68 -7.91 -11.94 -22.33
N ILE A 69 -7.94 -11.51 -21.06
CA ILE A 69 -7.40 -10.21 -20.61
C ILE A 69 -5.95 -10.00 -21.01
N PRO A 70 -5.01 -10.95 -20.77
CA PRO A 70 -3.61 -10.73 -21.11
C PRO A 70 -3.42 -10.42 -22.60
N GLN A 71 -4.12 -11.14 -23.45
CA GLN A 71 -4.07 -10.94 -24.90
C GLN A 71 -4.67 -9.60 -25.31
N THR A 72 -5.81 -9.22 -24.71
CA THR A 72 -6.47 -7.95 -25.00
C THR A 72 -5.61 -6.76 -24.60
N LEU A 73 -5.01 -6.79 -23.40
CA LEU A 73 -4.12 -5.72 -22.93
C LEU A 73 -2.85 -5.61 -23.77
N GLU A 74 -2.31 -6.73 -24.24
CA GLU A 74 -1.16 -6.73 -25.13
C GLU A 74 -1.52 -6.09 -26.51
N GLN A 75 -2.70 -6.37 -27.05
CA GLN A 75 -3.20 -5.71 -28.26
C GLN A 75 -3.33 -4.20 -28.08
N LEU A 76 -3.78 -3.72 -26.91
CA LEU A 76 -3.85 -2.30 -26.60
C LEU A 76 -2.45 -1.65 -26.54
N ARG A 77 -1.47 -2.33 -25.95
CA ARG A 77 -0.07 -1.88 -25.94
C ARG A 77 0.50 -1.77 -27.36
N GLN A 78 0.25 -2.78 -28.21
CA GLN A 78 0.69 -2.76 -29.60
C GLN A 78 0.05 -1.63 -30.41
N LYS A 79 -1.20 -1.26 -30.09
CA LYS A 79 -1.88 -0.09 -30.67
C LYS A 79 -1.40 1.24 -30.07
N ASN A 80 -0.45 1.24 -29.12
CA ASN A 80 -0.03 2.41 -28.35
C ASN A 80 -1.19 3.16 -27.69
N PHE A 81 -2.24 2.45 -27.29
CA PHE A 81 -3.37 3.05 -26.59
C PHE A 81 -3.04 3.21 -25.11
N PRO A 82 -3.02 4.44 -24.57
CA PRO A 82 -2.68 4.68 -23.17
C PRO A 82 -3.86 4.25 -22.27
N TYR A 83 -3.59 3.37 -21.31
CA TYR A 83 -4.54 2.97 -20.28
C TYR A 83 -3.82 2.82 -18.94
N GLU A 84 -4.56 2.97 -17.86
CA GLU A 84 -4.12 2.74 -16.49
C GLU A 84 -5.02 1.67 -15.85
N ILE A 85 -4.47 0.83 -14.98
CA ILE A 85 -5.21 -0.21 -14.26
C ILE A 85 -5.28 0.16 -12.78
N LEU A 86 -6.49 0.34 -12.26
CA LEU A 86 -6.79 0.46 -10.84
C LEU A 86 -7.26 -0.88 -10.30
N PHE A 87 -6.51 -1.48 -9.40
CA PHE A 87 -6.87 -2.71 -8.70
C PHE A 87 -7.33 -2.43 -7.27
N LEU A 88 -8.54 -2.83 -6.93
CA LEU A 88 -9.07 -2.74 -5.57
C LEU A 88 -8.93 -4.10 -4.88
N ASP A 89 -8.19 -4.13 -3.79
CA ASP A 89 -7.99 -5.35 -2.99
C ASP A 89 -8.60 -5.22 -1.60
N ALA A 90 -8.70 -6.33 -0.91
CA ALA A 90 -8.96 -6.41 0.53
C ALA A 90 -8.55 -7.80 1.05
N GLU A 91 -8.24 -7.86 2.35
CA GLU A 91 -7.96 -9.12 3.05
C GLU A 91 -9.14 -10.09 2.95
N ASP A 92 -8.84 -11.39 2.85
CA ASP A 92 -9.85 -12.44 2.69
C ASP A 92 -10.90 -12.44 3.81
N GLU A 93 -10.47 -12.21 5.05
CA GLU A 93 -11.35 -12.13 6.21
C GLU A 93 -12.34 -10.96 6.09
N VAL A 94 -11.86 -9.82 5.60
CA VAL A 94 -12.67 -8.63 5.36
C VAL A 94 -13.68 -8.88 4.23
N LEU A 95 -13.24 -9.52 3.13
CA LEU A 95 -14.12 -9.90 2.04
C LEU A 95 -15.23 -10.84 2.51
N VAL A 96 -14.88 -11.90 3.27
CA VAL A 96 -15.87 -12.83 3.86
C VAL A 96 -16.86 -12.10 4.74
N LYS A 97 -16.40 -11.16 5.58
CA LYS A 97 -17.27 -10.36 6.44
C LYS A 97 -18.24 -9.52 5.62
N ARG A 98 -17.76 -8.79 4.61
CA ARG A 98 -18.57 -7.96 3.72
C ARG A 98 -19.61 -8.77 2.95
N TYR A 99 -19.28 -9.99 2.50
CA TYR A 99 -20.23 -10.89 1.87
C TYR A 99 -21.36 -11.33 2.82
N LYS A 100 -21.01 -11.66 4.07
CA LYS A 100 -22.00 -12.02 5.09
C LYS A 100 -22.93 -10.84 5.44
N GLU A 101 -22.39 -9.64 5.57
CA GLU A 101 -23.14 -8.42 5.87
C GLU A 101 -24.13 -8.07 4.74
N THR A 102 -23.68 -8.19 3.49
CA THR A 102 -24.51 -7.86 2.32
C THR A 102 -25.43 -8.99 1.89
N ARG A 103 -25.33 -10.20 2.48
CA ARG A 103 -26.10 -11.40 2.14
C ARG A 103 -26.04 -11.76 0.64
N ARG A 104 -24.91 -11.52 0.00
CA ARG A 104 -24.68 -11.83 -1.42
C ARG A 104 -23.88 -13.13 -1.54
N ASN A 105 -24.11 -13.86 -2.63
CA ASN A 105 -23.28 -15.00 -3.00
C ASN A 105 -22.04 -14.51 -3.76
N HIS A 106 -20.92 -15.16 -3.50
CA HIS A 106 -19.69 -14.89 -4.25
C HIS A 106 -19.84 -15.39 -5.69
N PRO A 107 -19.47 -14.60 -6.72
CA PRO A 107 -19.66 -14.98 -8.14
C PRO A 107 -19.08 -16.35 -8.51
N LEU A 108 -17.93 -16.70 -7.94
CA LEU A 108 -17.23 -17.95 -8.23
C LEU A 108 -17.46 -19.06 -7.19
N ALA A 109 -18.18 -18.81 -6.11
CA ALA A 109 -18.41 -19.85 -5.08
C ALA A 109 -19.50 -20.85 -5.47
N GLY A 110 -20.49 -20.45 -6.31
CA GLY A 110 -21.64 -21.30 -6.61
C GLY A 110 -22.34 -21.78 -5.35
N SER A 111 -22.37 -23.09 -5.12
CA SER A 111 -22.87 -23.74 -3.89
C SER A 111 -21.79 -23.95 -2.82
N GLU A 112 -20.54 -23.61 -3.13
CA GLU A 112 -19.38 -23.80 -2.26
C GLU A 112 -19.26 -22.67 -1.22
N ARG A 113 -18.28 -22.81 -0.30
CA ARG A 113 -17.98 -21.78 0.70
C ARG A 113 -17.36 -20.53 0.03
N ILE A 114 -17.70 -19.35 0.56
CA ILE A 114 -17.21 -18.05 0.08
C ILE A 114 -15.68 -18.04 -0.04
N ASN A 115 -14.96 -18.63 0.93
CA ASN A 115 -13.48 -18.67 0.91
C ASN A 115 -12.92 -19.35 -0.36
N LYS A 116 -13.56 -20.43 -0.84
CA LYS A 116 -13.13 -21.07 -2.09
C LYS A 116 -13.30 -20.14 -3.29
N GLY A 117 -14.41 -19.41 -3.33
CA GLY A 117 -14.66 -18.43 -4.37
C GLY A 117 -13.63 -17.30 -4.36
N ILE A 118 -13.22 -16.81 -3.19
CA ILE A 118 -12.19 -15.77 -3.03
C ILE A 118 -10.84 -16.27 -3.56
N VAL A 119 -10.43 -17.49 -3.18
CA VAL A 119 -9.15 -18.07 -3.67
C VAL A 119 -9.13 -18.16 -5.20
N LEU A 120 -10.21 -18.72 -5.79
CA LEU A 120 -10.32 -18.81 -7.25
C LEU A 120 -10.33 -17.43 -7.93
N GLU A 121 -10.94 -16.43 -7.29
CA GLU A 121 -10.96 -15.07 -7.83
C GLU A 121 -9.57 -14.45 -7.81
N ARG A 122 -8.79 -14.63 -6.73
CA ARG A 122 -7.39 -14.16 -6.66
C ARG A 122 -6.54 -14.75 -7.76
N GLU A 123 -6.63 -16.07 -7.97
CA GLU A 123 -5.90 -16.76 -9.05
C GLU A 123 -6.25 -16.16 -10.43
N LYS A 124 -7.54 -15.96 -10.70
CA LYS A 124 -8.00 -15.40 -11.98
C LYS A 124 -7.61 -13.94 -12.18
N LEU A 125 -7.57 -13.14 -11.15
CA LEU A 125 -7.25 -11.71 -11.20
C LEU A 125 -5.76 -11.42 -11.01
N GLN A 126 -4.93 -12.44 -10.75
CA GLN A 126 -3.49 -12.24 -10.47
C GLN A 126 -2.79 -11.45 -11.57
N TYR A 127 -3.04 -11.79 -12.84
CA TYR A 127 -2.44 -11.06 -13.96
C TYR A 127 -2.80 -9.55 -13.94
N LEU A 128 -4.04 -9.20 -13.62
CA LEU A 128 -4.47 -7.80 -13.52
C LEU A 128 -3.84 -7.09 -12.32
N LYS A 129 -3.68 -7.80 -11.21
CA LYS A 129 -3.00 -7.26 -10.02
C LYS A 129 -1.53 -6.98 -10.31
N ASP A 130 -0.82 -7.92 -10.96
CA ASP A 130 0.61 -7.80 -11.28
C ASP A 130 0.90 -6.68 -12.30
N ASN A 131 -0.09 -6.32 -13.13
CA ASN A 131 0.02 -5.27 -14.13
C ASN A 131 -0.73 -3.98 -13.74
N ALA A 132 -1.16 -3.86 -12.49
CA ALA A 132 -1.89 -2.69 -12.03
C ALA A 132 -0.94 -1.50 -11.80
N ASP A 133 -1.33 -0.32 -12.32
CA ASP A 133 -0.64 0.94 -12.06
C ASP A 133 -0.93 1.44 -10.64
N TYR A 134 -2.16 1.15 -10.15
CA TYR A 134 -2.61 1.56 -8.82
C TYR A 134 -3.27 0.40 -8.10
N ILE A 135 -2.81 0.09 -6.90
CA ILE A 135 -3.42 -0.91 -6.01
C ILE A 135 -3.90 -0.20 -4.75
N ILE A 136 -5.20 -0.28 -4.47
CA ILE A 136 -5.79 0.26 -3.24
C ILE A 136 -6.32 -0.90 -2.39
N ASP A 137 -5.69 -1.14 -1.25
CA ASP A 137 -6.24 -2.02 -0.23
C ASP A 137 -7.33 -1.30 0.56
N THR A 138 -8.53 -1.83 0.48
CA THR A 138 -9.70 -1.27 1.13
C THR A 138 -10.04 -1.94 2.45
N SER A 139 -9.18 -2.82 2.98
CA SER A 139 -9.45 -3.62 4.19
C SER A 139 -9.83 -2.76 5.38
N GLN A 140 -9.08 -1.67 5.59
CA GLN A 140 -9.26 -0.75 6.70
C GLN A 140 -9.87 0.60 6.28
N LEU A 141 -10.10 0.82 4.98
CA LEU A 141 -10.58 2.12 4.49
C LEU A 141 -12.08 2.30 4.71
N LEU A 142 -12.45 3.45 5.22
CA LEU A 142 -13.82 3.95 5.15
C LEU A 142 -14.12 4.45 3.73
N THR A 143 -15.38 4.51 3.36
CA THR A 143 -15.80 4.98 2.03
C THR A 143 -15.26 6.38 1.70
N ARG A 144 -15.23 7.29 2.69
CA ARG A 144 -14.66 8.64 2.53
C ARG A 144 -13.15 8.63 2.26
N GLU A 145 -12.44 7.67 2.83
CA GLU A 145 -10.99 7.55 2.68
C GLU A 145 -10.64 6.99 1.30
N LEU A 146 -11.41 6.02 0.81
CA LEU A 146 -11.31 5.56 -0.57
C LEU A 146 -11.51 6.71 -1.56
N LYS A 147 -12.46 7.64 -1.30
CA LYS A 147 -12.65 8.81 -2.15
C LYS A 147 -11.40 9.69 -2.19
N ILE A 148 -10.79 9.96 -1.04
CA ILE A 148 -9.56 10.76 -0.95
C ILE A 148 -8.42 10.11 -1.74
N GLU A 149 -8.24 8.80 -1.64
CA GLU A 149 -7.20 8.08 -2.39
C GLU A 149 -7.43 8.18 -3.91
N LEU A 150 -8.67 8.00 -4.36
CA LEU A 150 -9.02 8.16 -5.77
C LEU A 150 -8.81 9.61 -6.28
N GLU A 151 -9.14 10.61 -5.45
CA GLU A 151 -8.92 12.02 -5.79
C GLU A 151 -7.42 12.35 -5.94
N LYS A 152 -6.57 11.83 -5.06
CA LYS A 152 -5.10 11.98 -5.19
C LYS A 152 -4.60 11.45 -6.53
N ILE A 153 -5.02 10.25 -6.91
CA ILE A 153 -4.57 9.58 -8.15
C ILE A 153 -5.12 10.29 -9.39
N PHE A 154 -6.42 10.55 -9.43
CA PHE A 154 -7.12 10.85 -10.69
C PHE A 154 -7.45 12.32 -10.89
N VAL A 155 -7.38 13.14 -9.83
CA VAL A 155 -7.68 14.59 -9.87
C VAL A 155 -6.43 15.42 -9.65
N GLN A 156 -5.66 15.13 -8.60
CA GLN A 156 -4.52 15.95 -8.20
C GLN A 156 -3.24 15.61 -8.95
N ASN A 157 -3.21 14.49 -9.69
CA ASN A 157 -2.01 13.95 -10.36
C ASN A 157 -0.82 13.83 -9.40
N GLU A 158 -1.08 13.55 -8.11
CA GLU A 158 -0.02 13.22 -7.17
C GLU A 158 0.59 11.88 -7.55
N ASP A 159 1.91 11.75 -7.38
CA ASP A 159 2.63 10.48 -7.54
C ASP A 159 2.07 9.47 -6.53
N TYR A 160 1.15 8.63 -6.97
CA TYR A 160 0.57 7.59 -6.12
C TYR A 160 1.62 6.51 -5.85
N LYS A 161 1.76 6.17 -4.58
CA LYS A 161 2.74 5.18 -4.14
C LYS A 161 2.01 3.94 -3.63
N ASN A 162 2.25 2.82 -4.29
CA ASN A 162 1.61 1.54 -3.95
C ASN A 162 2.04 0.99 -2.57
N LEU A 163 3.19 1.40 -2.06
CA LEU A 163 3.70 0.98 -0.76
C LEU A 163 3.99 2.19 0.14
N PHE A 164 3.47 2.18 1.37
CA PHE A 164 3.79 3.14 2.42
C PHE A 164 4.61 2.48 3.52
N ILE A 165 5.82 2.99 3.74
CA ILE A 165 6.73 2.48 4.76
C ILE A 165 6.68 3.40 5.98
N THR A 166 6.37 2.85 7.15
CA THR A 166 6.47 3.55 8.43
C THR A 166 7.65 3.02 9.22
N ILE A 167 8.62 3.89 9.50
CA ILE A 167 9.72 3.57 10.41
C ILE A 167 9.29 4.01 11.81
N LEU A 168 9.15 3.05 12.72
CA LEU A 168 8.62 3.28 14.05
C LEU A 168 9.70 3.02 15.12
N SER A 169 10.01 3.99 15.96
CA SER A 169 10.83 3.75 17.14
C SER A 169 9.95 3.47 18.36
N PHE A 170 10.33 2.46 19.15
CA PHE A 170 9.58 2.06 20.35
C PHE A 170 10.47 1.61 21.51
N GLY A 171 9.86 1.53 22.70
CA GLY A 171 10.47 0.97 23.92
C GLY A 171 9.89 -0.40 24.27
N PHE A 172 10.74 -1.42 24.38
CA PHE A 172 10.30 -2.77 24.78
C PHE A 172 9.54 -2.78 26.10
N LYS A 173 9.84 -1.87 27.03
CA LYS A 173 9.10 -1.74 28.30
C LYS A 173 7.62 -1.37 28.14
N TYR A 174 7.23 -0.90 26.96
CA TYR A 174 5.84 -0.56 26.62
C TYR A 174 5.18 -1.55 25.66
N GLY A 175 5.84 -2.67 25.38
CA GLY A 175 5.38 -3.70 24.47
C GLY A 175 5.76 -3.40 23.01
N ILE A 176 5.85 -4.47 22.22
CA ILE A 176 6.05 -4.41 20.78
C ILE A 176 4.77 -3.86 20.14
N PRO A 177 4.85 -2.95 19.15
CA PRO A 177 3.69 -2.51 18.41
C PRO A 177 3.03 -3.71 17.69
N SER A 178 1.71 -3.81 17.77
CA SER A 178 0.96 -4.98 17.27
C SER A 178 0.85 -5.01 15.74
N ASP A 179 1.08 -3.87 15.10
CA ASP A 179 1.04 -3.65 13.65
C ASP A 179 2.42 -3.70 12.98
N SER A 180 3.46 -4.13 13.72
CA SER A 180 4.83 -4.22 13.17
C SER A 180 5.00 -5.45 12.29
N ASP A 181 5.46 -5.24 11.05
CA ASP A 181 5.88 -6.32 10.15
C ASP A 181 7.31 -6.79 10.43
N ILE A 182 8.21 -5.83 10.72
CA ILE A 182 9.62 -6.10 11.01
C ILE A 182 9.96 -5.43 12.35
N VAL A 183 10.54 -6.21 13.27
CA VAL A 183 10.94 -5.72 14.60
C VAL A 183 12.43 -5.94 14.82
N MET A 184 13.15 -4.85 15.04
CA MET A 184 14.59 -4.85 15.29
C MET A 184 14.92 -4.42 16.71
N ASP A 185 15.74 -5.20 17.39
CA ASP A 185 16.22 -4.90 18.77
C ASP A 185 17.61 -4.29 18.71
N VAL A 186 17.74 -3.04 19.16
CA VAL A 186 19.03 -2.33 19.20
C VAL A 186 19.58 -2.15 20.61
N ARG A 187 19.17 -3.01 21.57
CA ARG A 187 19.66 -2.97 22.96
C ARG A 187 21.10 -3.42 23.10
N PHE A 188 21.67 -4.08 22.11
CA PHE A 188 23.09 -4.45 22.07
C PHE A 188 24.02 -3.24 22.01
N LEU A 189 23.56 -2.08 21.53
CA LEU A 189 24.35 -0.85 21.50
C LEU A 189 24.50 -0.26 22.91
N PRO A 190 25.64 0.41 23.21
CA PRO A 190 25.86 1.13 24.44
C PRO A 190 24.75 2.13 24.72
N ASN A 191 24.36 2.24 25.99
CA ASN A 191 23.21 3.07 26.38
C ASN A 191 23.64 4.46 26.83
N PRO A 192 23.30 5.53 26.09
CA PRO A 192 23.64 6.92 26.43
C PRO A 192 23.11 7.36 27.80
N TYR A 193 22.07 6.68 28.32
CA TYR A 193 21.48 6.98 29.64
C TYR A 193 22.49 6.97 30.81
N TYR A 194 23.57 6.19 30.68
CA TYR A 194 24.62 6.07 31.70
C TYR A 194 25.77 7.06 31.54
N VAL A 195 25.67 7.95 30.51
CA VAL A 195 26.68 8.97 30.24
C VAL A 195 26.21 10.31 30.81
N ASP A 196 27.05 10.95 31.61
CA ASP A 196 26.77 12.27 32.18
C ASP A 196 26.47 13.29 31.07
N GLY A 197 25.40 14.07 31.27
CA GLY A 197 24.95 15.08 30.29
C GLY A 197 24.08 14.53 29.15
N LEU A 198 24.01 13.21 28.92
CA LEU A 198 23.19 12.62 27.88
C LEU A 198 21.87 12.03 28.38
N ARG A 199 21.72 11.81 29.68
CA ARG A 199 20.61 11.12 30.31
C ARG A 199 19.24 11.69 29.99
N ALA A 200 19.11 13.02 29.88
CA ALA A 200 17.84 13.71 29.62
C ALA A 200 17.51 13.87 28.14
N LYS A 201 18.46 13.56 27.26
CA LYS A 201 18.35 13.77 25.81
C LYS A 201 17.75 12.55 25.10
N THR A 202 17.32 12.77 23.87
CA THR A 202 16.68 11.77 23.00
C THR A 202 17.50 11.55 21.74
N GLY A 203 17.17 10.57 20.91
CA GLY A 203 17.80 10.33 19.64
C GLY A 203 17.54 11.42 18.57
N ASN A 204 16.73 12.44 18.89
CA ASN A 204 16.60 13.64 18.04
C ASN A 204 17.70 14.67 18.35
N ASP A 205 18.36 14.56 19.50
CA ASP A 205 19.45 15.44 19.87
C ASP A 205 20.76 14.96 19.23
N LYS A 206 21.51 15.91 18.62
CA LYS A 206 22.73 15.59 17.87
C LYS A 206 23.77 14.85 18.71
N GLU A 207 23.94 15.22 19.96
CA GLU A 207 24.92 14.59 20.87
C GLU A 207 24.59 13.10 21.16
N ILE A 208 23.31 12.75 21.16
CA ILE A 208 22.87 11.35 21.25
C ILE A 208 23.15 10.62 19.94
N GLN A 209 22.85 11.25 18.81
CA GLN A 209 23.14 10.67 17.51
C GLN A 209 24.65 10.41 17.34
N ASP A 210 25.47 11.40 17.64
CA ASP A 210 26.94 11.30 17.57
C ASP A 210 27.45 10.19 18.52
N TYR A 211 26.91 10.10 19.74
CA TYR A 211 27.27 9.05 20.70
C TYR A 211 26.88 7.66 20.20
N VAL A 212 25.68 7.47 19.68
CA VAL A 212 25.21 6.13 19.23
C VAL A 212 25.94 5.72 17.94
N MET A 213 26.13 6.64 17.01
CA MET A 213 26.73 6.35 15.71
C MET A 213 28.28 6.29 15.73
N GLN A 214 28.93 6.65 16.83
CA GLN A 214 30.39 6.45 16.93
C GLN A 214 30.80 4.97 16.99
N PHE A 215 29.85 4.07 17.36
CA PHE A 215 30.14 2.64 17.48
C PHE A 215 30.06 1.97 16.10
N PRO A 216 31.09 1.19 15.69
CA PRO A 216 31.09 0.48 14.44
C PRO A 216 29.87 -0.44 14.27
N GLU A 217 29.42 -1.07 15.35
CA GLU A 217 28.27 -1.97 15.36
C GLU A 217 26.95 -1.27 14.99
N ALA A 218 26.81 0.03 15.32
CA ALA A 218 25.64 0.80 14.92
C ALA A 218 25.61 1.02 13.41
N ASN A 219 26.76 1.35 12.82
CA ASN A 219 26.89 1.56 11.38
C ASN A 219 26.71 0.23 10.62
N GLU A 220 27.36 -0.84 11.06
CA GLU A 220 27.23 -2.16 10.43
C GLU A 220 25.76 -2.67 10.48
N PHE A 221 25.10 -2.46 11.61
CA PHE A 221 23.68 -2.83 11.76
C PHE A 221 22.81 -2.07 10.78
N ILE A 222 22.96 -0.75 10.68
CA ILE A 222 22.11 0.06 9.82
C ILE A 222 22.40 -0.20 8.33
N ASP A 223 23.65 -0.50 7.97
CA ASP A 223 24.01 -0.90 6.60
C ASP A 223 23.30 -2.21 6.19
N LYS A 224 23.36 -3.22 7.03
CA LYS A 224 22.69 -4.50 6.79
C LYS A 224 21.17 -4.37 6.74
N LEU A 225 20.60 -3.53 7.61
CA LEU A 225 19.17 -3.29 7.64
C LEU A 225 18.70 -2.55 6.39
N ASP A 226 19.42 -1.53 5.96
CA ASP A 226 19.16 -0.76 4.75
C ASP A 226 19.18 -1.65 3.50
N ASP A 227 20.22 -2.49 3.37
CA ASP A 227 20.36 -3.45 2.26
C ASP A 227 19.19 -4.45 2.24
N MET A 228 18.84 -5.00 3.41
CA MET A 228 17.71 -5.93 3.53
C MET A 228 16.39 -5.26 3.14
N ILE A 229 16.13 -4.04 3.62
CA ILE A 229 14.88 -3.34 3.32
C ILE A 229 14.80 -2.99 1.84
N LYS A 230 15.89 -2.51 1.22
CA LYS A 230 15.95 -2.23 -0.22
C LYS A 230 15.73 -3.47 -1.08
N PHE A 231 16.18 -4.64 -0.61
CA PHE A 231 15.88 -5.91 -1.26
C PHE A 231 14.40 -6.30 -1.11
N LEU A 232 13.77 -6.06 0.05
CA LEU A 232 12.39 -6.44 0.32
C LEU A 232 11.36 -5.55 -0.36
N ILE A 233 11.62 -4.25 -0.50
CA ILE A 233 10.67 -3.27 -1.06
C ILE A 233 10.09 -3.71 -2.41
N PRO A 234 10.87 -4.00 -3.46
CA PRO A 234 10.32 -4.41 -4.76
C PRO A 234 9.54 -5.72 -4.69
N ASN A 235 9.96 -6.64 -3.81
CA ASN A 235 9.26 -7.91 -3.62
C ASN A 235 7.90 -7.71 -2.92
N TYR A 236 7.82 -6.80 -1.96
CA TYR A 236 6.56 -6.45 -1.29
C TYR A 236 5.60 -5.69 -2.20
N ILE A 237 6.11 -4.79 -3.06
CA ILE A 237 5.31 -4.12 -4.08
C ILE A 237 4.73 -5.14 -5.06
N SER A 238 5.53 -6.09 -5.53
CA SER A 238 5.09 -7.17 -6.44
C SER A 238 4.06 -8.09 -5.78
N GLU A 239 4.21 -8.38 -4.50
CA GLU A 239 3.22 -9.17 -3.73
C GLU A 239 1.92 -8.39 -3.48
N GLY A 240 1.94 -7.06 -3.64
CA GLY A 240 0.80 -6.17 -3.47
C GLY A 240 0.62 -5.67 -2.04
N LYS A 241 1.69 -5.73 -1.23
CA LYS A 241 1.70 -5.11 0.10
C LYS A 241 1.66 -3.59 -0.04
N ASN A 242 0.72 -2.96 0.64
CA ASN A 242 0.53 -1.50 0.59
C ASN A 242 1.06 -0.77 1.83
N GLN A 243 1.27 -1.47 2.94
CA GLN A 243 1.84 -0.93 4.17
C GLN A 243 2.96 -1.82 4.68
N LEU A 244 4.04 -1.20 5.16
CA LEU A 244 5.17 -1.87 5.79
C LEU A 244 5.58 -1.09 7.04
N VAL A 245 5.46 -1.71 8.21
CA VAL A 245 5.85 -1.10 9.48
C VAL A 245 7.16 -1.72 9.98
N ILE A 246 8.22 -0.93 9.96
CA ILE A 246 9.56 -1.31 10.43
C ILE A 246 9.78 -0.70 11.81
N SER A 247 9.77 -1.52 12.84
CA SER A 247 9.86 -1.09 14.22
C SER A 247 11.25 -1.34 14.79
N ILE A 248 11.91 -0.28 15.30
CA ILE A 248 13.22 -0.34 15.95
C ILE A 248 13.03 -0.10 17.44
N GLY A 249 13.43 -1.06 18.27
CA GLY A 249 13.20 -1.06 19.71
C GLY A 249 14.45 -0.96 20.55
N CYS A 250 14.44 -0.08 21.57
CA CYS A 250 15.38 -0.13 22.67
C CYS A 250 14.63 -0.23 24.00
N THR A 251 15.29 -0.18 25.15
CA THR A 251 14.62 -0.36 26.46
C THR A 251 13.50 0.65 26.68
N GLY A 252 13.77 1.94 26.53
CA GLY A 252 12.82 3.03 26.79
C GLY A 252 12.25 3.73 25.56
N GLY A 253 12.71 3.39 24.35
CA GLY A 253 12.21 4.01 23.13
C GLY A 253 12.67 5.45 22.89
N LYS A 254 13.80 5.87 23.46
CA LYS A 254 14.24 7.28 23.41
C LYS A 254 15.60 7.50 22.74
N PRO A 255 16.76 7.01 23.31
CA PRO A 255 18.02 7.37 22.70
C PRO A 255 18.34 6.51 21.47
N ARG A 256 18.59 5.21 21.65
CA ARG A 256 19.14 4.32 20.63
C ARG A 256 18.17 4.07 19.47
N SER A 257 16.94 3.68 19.78
CA SER A 257 15.93 3.35 18.77
C SER A 257 15.53 4.56 17.92
N VAL A 258 15.42 5.74 18.53
CA VAL A 258 15.11 6.99 17.81
C VAL A 258 16.27 7.36 16.89
N THR A 259 17.53 7.26 17.34
CA THR A 259 18.70 7.53 16.51
C THR A 259 18.74 6.62 15.27
N LEU A 260 18.60 5.31 15.47
CA LEU A 260 18.66 4.35 14.35
C LEU A 260 17.45 4.46 13.42
N ALA A 261 16.26 4.78 13.96
CA ALA A 261 15.08 5.06 13.15
C ALA A 261 15.28 6.29 12.25
N ASN A 262 15.85 7.38 12.80
CA ASN A 262 16.18 8.58 12.05
C ASN A 262 17.21 8.28 10.96
N GLU A 263 18.21 7.46 11.25
CA GLU A 263 19.25 7.12 10.28
C GLU A 263 18.69 6.25 9.15
N LEU A 264 17.87 5.25 9.47
CA LEU A 264 17.18 4.44 8.45
C LEU A 264 16.26 5.30 7.57
N TYR A 265 15.51 6.22 8.18
CA TYR A 265 14.67 7.16 7.45
C TYR A 265 15.45 7.99 6.43
N LYS A 266 16.61 8.53 6.83
CA LYS A 266 17.48 9.30 5.91
C LYS A 266 17.94 8.45 4.73
N ARG A 267 18.32 7.18 4.95
CA ARG A 267 18.84 6.28 3.91
C ARG A 267 17.79 5.84 2.92
N LEU A 268 16.54 5.67 3.39
CA LEU A 268 15.41 5.32 2.54
C LEU A 268 14.74 6.55 1.90
N SER A 269 15.08 7.76 2.34
CA SER A 269 14.54 8.99 1.78
C SER A 269 15.08 9.24 0.36
N GLY A 270 14.25 9.85 -0.51
CA GLY A 270 14.64 10.22 -1.87
C GLY A 270 14.30 9.18 -2.94
N CYS A 271 13.71 8.06 -2.59
CA CYS A 271 13.12 7.14 -3.55
C CYS A 271 11.65 7.52 -3.82
N ASN A 272 11.24 7.46 -5.09
CA ASN A 272 9.89 7.79 -5.51
C ASN A 272 8.94 6.58 -5.57
N ASP A 273 9.46 5.36 -5.37
CA ASP A 273 8.69 4.12 -5.54
C ASP A 273 7.77 3.81 -4.36
N TYR A 274 7.97 4.48 -3.23
CA TYR A 274 7.18 4.27 -2.00
C TYR A 274 6.99 5.56 -1.20
N GLY A 275 5.92 5.61 -0.41
CA GLY A 275 5.72 6.63 0.63
C GLY A 275 6.55 6.29 1.87
N LEU A 276 7.17 7.28 2.52
CA LEU A 276 7.99 7.08 3.71
C LEU A 276 7.55 8.00 4.85
N LYS A 277 7.34 7.42 6.02
CA LYS A 277 6.99 8.14 7.26
C LYS A 277 7.85 7.66 8.41
N ILE A 278 8.16 8.55 9.35
CA ILE A 278 8.80 8.20 10.61
C ILE A 278 7.90 8.55 11.79
N GLU A 279 7.90 7.70 12.81
CA GLU A 279 7.13 7.89 14.03
C GLU A 279 7.93 7.43 15.26
N HIS A 280 7.82 8.19 16.36
CA HIS A 280 8.48 7.86 17.63
C HIS A 280 7.42 7.66 18.71
N ARG A 281 6.90 6.43 18.82
CA ARG A 281 5.75 6.07 19.68
C ARG A 281 5.93 6.44 21.16
N ASP A 282 7.13 6.23 21.69
CA ASP A 282 7.36 6.27 23.13
C ASP A 282 8.29 7.42 23.59
N ILE A 283 8.69 8.31 22.69
CA ILE A 283 9.67 9.36 22.98
C ILE A 283 9.21 10.32 24.10
N GLY A 284 7.91 10.55 24.26
CA GLY A 284 7.32 11.43 25.26
C GLY A 284 6.89 10.76 26.56
N LYS A 285 6.85 9.40 26.64
CA LYS A 285 6.15 8.70 27.74
C LYS A 285 6.76 8.83 29.16
N ASP A 286 8.06 9.06 29.27
CA ASP A 286 8.70 9.19 30.60
C ASP A 286 8.64 10.62 31.16
N ALA A 287 8.34 11.63 30.35
CA ALA A 287 8.16 13.00 30.82
C ALA A 287 6.93 13.17 31.73
N LEU A 288 5.97 12.24 31.66
CA LEU A 288 4.73 12.24 32.44
C LEU A 288 4.84 11.50 33.79
N ARG A 289 5.94 10.79 34.08
CA ARG A 289 6.16 10.07 35.38
C ARG A 289 6.92 10.85 36.43
N GLY A 290 7.28 12.08 36.14
CA GLY A 290 8.01 13.00 37.05
C GLY A 290 7.15 14.16 37.58
N LYS A 291 5.81 14.02 37.55
CA LYS A 291 4.89 14.95 38.24
C LYS A 291 4.04 14.21 39.25
#